data_e38a4e26cca2d5c4d0460134c3cdc2dc
#
_entry.id   e38a4e26cca2d5c4d0460134c3cdc2dc
#
_cell.length_a   1.000
_cell.length_b   1.000
_cell.length_c   1.000
_cell.angle_alpha   90.00
_cell.angle_beta   90.00
_cell.angle_gamma   90.00
#
_symmetry.space_group_name_H-M   'P 1'
#
loop_
_entity.id
_entity.type
_entity.pdbx_description
1 polymer ?
#
loop_
_entity_poly.entity_id
_entity_poly.type
_entity_poly.pdbx_seq_one_letter_code
_entity_poly.pdbx_strand_id
1 'polypeptide(L)'
;MTRKQQKRPRADERIARGEAHSGQGRQGMPAIGLEAEFSTIVDGVPQKPEDVFGSPRHVVRGPLVHRTGRSYHLPTGGALYFDTGVMEIATPMIEIARGCGARGTRSLGESLGFLRNELDAWERESGRTIRLVGFSAHYNVSFDVPAHERGPNRSVEQLAFLLTHILAAPVMLLATNRRSSGVGVRPRGNRIEVTADFTPDAALMAATATVIVGIVRAVMAWPSYALSELAAHNIPAVRGMVPAAHSSRKGWSARGHYYPQNPFTTDVNDSVWPLHGGGSMSLREMAGHTTRTFWDSIRAYGDPLSLRLIAAVMRGRAPSLLELDDRPDAYEDVGRLCTWNDLFPITLLPRSRYERVLSNTIRGHRVRIAGAWHKPIGVRGWTHVVLRREADGARRVRSLDDMLVHLDAWDRSADRRVADRRTQRVVPDAEQRTSERRTSDDDTLERRRDSDVAIPISPVREDVDPGTLATAPRRADSVMVIVTR
;
A
#
# COMPACT_ATOMS: atom_id res chain seq x y z
N MET A 1 -55.19 -12.21 10.10
CA MET A 1 -54.07 -13.08 9.75
C MET A 1 -53.44 -12.62 8.45
N THR A 2 -52.40 -11.82 8.54
CA THR A 2 -51.74 -11.17 7.36
C THR A 2 -50.49 -11.96 7.02
N ARG A 3 -50.50 -12.61 5.86
CA ARG A 3 -49.34 -13.39 5.30
C ARG A 3 -48.20 -12.44 4.98
N LYS A 4 -47.09 -12.46 5.74
CA LYS A 4 -45.83 -11.81 5.40
C LYS A 4 -45.24 -12.50 4.17
N GLN A 5 -45.19 -11.80 3.04
CA GLN A 5 -44.44 -12.22 1.86
C GLN A 5 -42.94 -12.15 2.19
N GLN A 6 -42.29 -13.31 2.26
CA GLN A 6 -40.84 -13.41 2.27
C GLN A 6 -40.28 -12.95 0.93
N LYS A 7 -39.60 -11.81 0.92
CA LYS A 7 -38.81 -11.35 -0.26
C LYS A 7 -37.71 -12.40 -0.56
N ARG A 8 -37.74 -12.98 -1.74
CA ARG A 8 -36.64 -13.83 -2.24
C ARG A 8 -35.38 -12.97 -2.37
N PRO A 9 -34.21 -13.41 -1.89
CA PRO A 9 -32.98 -12.68 -2.04
C PRO A 9 -32.61 -12.53 -3.53
N ARG A 10 -32.03 -11.37 -3.90
CA ARG A 10 -31.58 -11.07 -5.25
C ARG A 10 -30.44 -12.03 -5.65
N ALA A 11 -30.33 -12.30 -6.94
CA ALA A 11 -29.34 -13.25 -7.51
C ALA A 11 -27.88 -12.99 -7.04
N ASP A 12 -27.53 -11.73 -6.79
CA ASP A 12 -26.20 -11.33 -6.31
C ASP A 12 -25.89 -11.78 -4.88
N GLU A 13 -26.89 -11.89 -3.99
CA GLU A 13 -26.69 -12.38 -2.63
C GLU A 13 -26.51 -13.91 -2.56
N ARG A 14 -27.00 -14.64 -3.56
CA ARG A 14 -26.77 -16.09 -3.67
C ARG A 14 -25.36 -16.43 -4.12
N ILE A 15 -24.74 -15.58 -4.96
CA ILE A 15 -23.36 -15.74 -5.43
C ILE A 15 -22.36 -15.54 -4.29
N ALA A 16 -22.60 -14.55 -3.42
CA ALA A 16 -21.73 -14.28 -2.25
C ALA A 16 -21.75 -15.40 -1.20
N ARG A 17 -22.85 -16.16 -1.07
CA ARG A 17 -22.95 -17.30 -0.14
C ARG A 17 -22.44 -18.63 -0.69
N GLY A 18 -22.34 -18.77 -2.01
CA GLY A 18 -21.86 -19.99 -2.69
C GLY A 18 -20.35 -20.19 -2.69
N GLU A 19 -19.58 -19.18 -2.27
CA GLU A 19 -18.12 -19.19 -2.34
C GLU A 19 -17.42 -19.83 -1.14
N ALA A 20 -18.15 -20.23 -0.10
CA ALA A 20 -17.56 -20.79 1.12
C ALA A 20 -17.28 -22.32 1.03
N HIS A 21 -17.74 -23.01 0.00
CA HIS A 21 -17.64 -24.47 -0.06
C HIS A 21 -17.39 -24.98 -1.48
N SER A 22 -16.16 -24.86 -1.97
CA SER A 22 -15.61 -25.84 -2.92
C SER A 22 -14.11 -25.60 -3.14
N GLY A 23 -13.32 -26.53 -2.68
CA GLY A 23 -11.93 -26.68 -3.06
C GLY A 23 -11.00 -26.83 -1.87
N GLN A 24 -10.70 -28.04 -1.48
CA GLN A 24 -9.36 -28.41 -1.03
C GLN A 24 -8.38 -28.13 -2.20
N GLY A 25 -8.30 -26.84 -2.60
CA GLY A 25 -7.37 -26.34 -3.57
C GLY A 25 -6.03 -26.08 -2.86
N ARG A 26 -4.93 -26.32 -3.56
CA ARG A 26 -3.58 -25.91 -3.17
C ARG A 26 -3.63 -24.59 -2.41
N GLN A 27 -3.07 -24.55 -1.19
CA GLN A 27 -2.86 -23.29 -0.49
C GLN A 27 -2.10 -22.37 -1.44
N GLY A 28 -2.65 -21.17 -1.69
CA GLY A 28 -1.97 -20.17 -2.47
C GLY A 28 -0.63 -19.80 -1.86
N MET A 29 0.27 -19.24 -2.65
CA MET A 29 1.55 -18.78 -2.11
C MET A 29 1.31 -17.69 -1.06
N PRO A 30 2.07 -17.72 0.07
CA PRO A 30 2.00 -16.65 1.05
C PRO A 30 2.17 -15.27 0.40
N ALA A 31 1.33 -14.31 0.77
CA ALA A 31 1.33 -13.00 0.16
C ALA A 31 1.19 -11.85 1.19
N ILE A 32 1.74 -10.69 0.82
CA ILE A 32 1.52 -9.41 1.47
C ILE A 32 0.75 -8.49 0.52
N GLY A 33 -0.10 -7.62 1.06
CA GLY A 33 -0.70 -6.47 0.41
C GLY A 33 -0.56 -5.24 1.28
N LEU A 34 -0.34 -4.08 0.67
CA LEU A 34 -0.35 -2.80 1.37
C LEU A 34 -1.56 -1.99 0.94
N GLU A 35 -2.12 -1.24 1.89
CA GLU A 35 -3.19 -0.27 1.66
C GLU A 35 -2.78 1.06 2.28
N ALA A 36 -3.18 2.16 1.66
CA ALA A 36 -3.01 3.50 2.18
C ALA A 36 -4.31 4.27 2.06
N GLU A 37 -4.72 4.88 3.16
CA GLU A 37 -5.93 5.68 3.29
C GLU A 37 -5.60 7.16 3.38
N PHE A 38 -6.39 7.99 2.73
CA PHE A 38 -6.22 9.43 2.66
C PHE A 38 -7.53 10.16 2.91
N SER A 39 -7.49 11.15 3.81
CA SER A 39 -8.50 12.20 3.86
C SER A 39 -8.33 13.14 2.68
N THR A 40 -9.42 13.65 2.12
CA THR A 40 -9.39 14.61 1.01
C THR A 40 -9.70 16.02 1.51
N ILE A 41 -8.86 16.97 1.09
CA ILE A 41 -9.05 18.40 1.34
C ILE A 41 -9.29 19.06 -0.04
N VAL A 42 -10.49 19.60 -0.26
CA VAL A 42 -10.84 20.25 -1.52
C VAL A 42 -11.07 21.74 -1.25
N ASP A 43 -10.34 22.61 -1.99
CA ASP A 43 -10.35 24.06 -1.80
C ASP A 43 -10.10 24.49 -0.34
N GLY A 44 -9.18 23.75 0.33
CA GLY A 44 -8.81 23.98 1.74
C GLY A 44 -9.81 23.41 2.77
N VAL A 45 -10.90 22.76 2.34
CA VAL A 45 -11.95 22.21 3.22
C VAL A 45 -11.96 20.69 3.19
N PRO A 46 -11.97 20.00 4.36
CA PRO A 46 -12.15 18.55 4.40
C PRO A 46 -13.48 18.12 3.78
N GLN A 47 -13.42 17.23 2.80
CA GLN A 47 -14.61 16.68 2.12
C GLN A 47 -14.46 15.17 1.95
N LYS A 48 -15.56 14.45 1.97
CA LYS A 48 -15.55 13.02 1.67
C LYS A 48 -15.36 12.80 0.17
N PRO A 49 -14.51 11.85 -0.25
CA PRO A 49 -14.32 11.58 -1.68
C PRO A 49 -15.62 11.12 -2.36
N GLU A 50 -16.57 10.50 -1.63
CA GLU A 50 -17.89 10.14 -2.13
C GLU A 50 -18.71 11.36 -2.51
N ASP A 51 -18.61 12.44 -1.74
CA ASP A 51 -19.37 13.68 -1.99
C ASP A 51 -18.76 14.47 -3.17
N VAL A 52 -17.43 14.39 -3.35
CA VAL A 52 -16.72 15.10 -4.42
C VAL A 52 -16.85 14.36 -5.76
N PHE A 53 -16.63 13.05 -5.76
CA PHE A 53 -16.54 12.24 -6.99
C PHE A 53 -17.70 11.26 -7.18
N GLY A 54 -18.48 10.95 -6.13
CA GLY A 54 -19.51 9.92 -6.14
C GLY A 54 -18.96 8.49 -6.24
N SER A 55 -17.94 8.27 -7.05
CA SER A 55 -17.31 6.96 -7.28
C SER A 55 -15.84 7.08 -7.67
N PRO A 56 -14.99 6.14 -7.31
CA PRO A 56 -13.61 6.07 -7.78
C PRO A 56 -13.47 6.10 -9.32
N ARG A 57 -14.51 5.65 -10.03
CA ARG A 57 -14.56 5.69 -11.50
C ARG A 57 -14.50 7.11 -12.05
N HIS A 58 -14.95 8.11 -11.32
CA HIS A 58 -14.95 9.50 -11.77
C HIS A 58 -13.63 10.22 -11.43
N VAL A 59 -12.77 9.62 -10.63
CA VAL A 59 -11.42 10.12 -10.38
C VAL A 59 -10.50 9.81 -11.56
N VAL A 60 -10.64 8.61 -12.14
CA VAL A 60 -9.76 8.11 -13.20
C VAL A 60 -10.44 8.25 -14.57
N ARG A 61 -9.82 9.00 -15.48
CA ARG A 61 -10.35 9.28 -16.83
C ARG A 61 -10.30 8.07 -17.76
N GLY A 62 -9.35 7.16 -17.53
CA GLY A 62 -9.18 5.96 -18.32
C GLY A 62 -10.14 4.82 -17.98
N PRO A 63 -10.16 3.74 -18.78
CA PRO A 63 -10.96 2.57 -18.47
C PRO A 63 -10.42 1.84 -17.23
N LEU A 64 -11.28 1.59 -16.27
CA LEU A 64 -10.99 0.83 -15.07
C LEU A 64 -11.60 -0.56 -15.12
N VAL A 65 -10.89 -1.56 -14.60
CA VAL A 65 -11.42 -2.91 -14.44
C VAL A 65 -12.15 -2.99 -13.10
N HIS A 66 -13.45 -3.28 -13.14
CA HIS A 66 -14.25 -3.45 -11.94
C HIS A 66 -13.73 -4.64 -11.11
N ARG A 67 -13.52 -4.43 -9.81
CA ARG A 67 -13.08 -5.47 -8.87
C ARG A 67 -14.24 -6.11 -8.12
N THR A 68 -14.89 -5.34 -7.26
CA THR A 68 -16.08 -5.74 -6.49
C THR A 68 -16.70 -4.51 -5.86
N GLY A 69 -18.02 -4.47 -5.70
CA GLY A 69 -18.71 -3.32 -5.13
C GLY A 69 -18.37 -2.01 -5.87
N ARG A 70 -17.89 -1.00 -5.14
CA ARG A 70 -17.42 0.28 -5.67
C ARG A 70 -15.89 0.38 -5.76
N SER A 71 -15.22 -0.74 -6.01
CA SER A 71 -13.76 -0.84 -6.06
C SER A 71 -13.30 -1.18 -7.48
N TYR A 72 -12.21 -0.56 -7.92
CA TYR A 72 -11.70 -0.67 -9.28
C TYR A 72 -10.20 -0.92 -9.29
N HIS A 73 -9.74 -1.80 -10.17
CA HIS A 73 -8.32 -1.98 -10.42
C HIS A 73 -7.78 -0.85 -11.29
N LEU A 74 -6.67 -0.29 -10.85
CA LEU A 74 -5.87 0.71 -11.57
C LEU A 74 -5.00 0.04 -12.64
N PRO A 75 -4.56 0.77 -13.68
CA PRO A 75 -3.61 0.25 -14.68
C PRO A 75 -2.28 -0.23 -14.09
N THR A 76 -1.91 0.24 -12.91
CA THR A 76 -0.72 -0.19 -12.15
C THR A 76 -0.84 -1.59 -11.56
N GLY A 77 -2.05 -2.15 -11.48
CA GLY A 77 -2.35 -3.44 -10.85
C GLY A 77 -2.96 -3.30 -9.45
N GLY A 78 -2.81 -2.15 -8.83
CA GLY A 78 -3.45 -1.80 -7.55
C GLY A 78 -4.97 -1.61 -7.70
N ALA A 79 -5.61 -1.13 -6.65
CA ALA A 79 -7.02 -0.78 -6.66
C ALA A 79 -7.28 0.54 -5.95
N LEU A 80 -8.34 1.23 -6.38
CA LEU A 80 -8.85 2.45 -5.77
C LEU A 80 -10.29 2.21 -5.33
N TYR A 81 -10.62 2.63 -4.12
CA TYR A 81 -11.97 2.64 -3.58
C TYR A 81 -12.15 3.73 -2.52
N PHE A 82 -13.39 3.99 -2.15
CA PHE A 82 -13.73 4.90 -1.07
C PHE A 82 -14.26 4.06 0.09
N ASP A 83 -13.70 4.25 1.27
CA ASP A 83 -14.14 3.58 2.49
C ASP A 83 -14.46 4.61 3.58
N THR A 84 -15.76 4.80 3.79
CA THR A 84 -16.32 5.61 4.90
C THR A 84 -15.73 7.03 5.00
N GLY A 85 -15.54 7.69 3.84
CA GLY A 85 -15.09 9.08 3.78
C GLY A 85 -13.58 9.26 3.56
N VAL A 86 -12.84 8.18 3.32
CA VAL A 86 -11.44 8.21 2.92
C VAL A 86 -11.25 7.63 1.52
N MET A 87 -10.24 8.11 0.82
CA MET A 87 -9.78 7.55 -0.43
C MET A 87 -8.72 6.49 -0.12
N GLU A 88 -8.95 5.27 -0.56
CA GLU A 88 -8.07 4.15 -0.25
C GLU A 88 -7.45 3.56 -1.51
N ILE A 89 -6.14 3.37 -1.47
CA ILE A 89 -5.34 2.71 -2.51
C ILE A 89 -4.76 1.43 -1.93
N ALA A 90 -4.96 0.32 -2.64
CA ALA A 90 -4.38 -0.97 -2.31
C ALA A 90 -3.43 -1.47 -3.40
N THR A 91 -2.36 -2.13 -3.00
CA THR A 91 -1.47 -2.84 -3.93
C THR A 91 -2.11 -4.13 -4.43
N PRO A 92 -1.65 -4.71 -5.55
CA PRO A 92 -1.88 -6.12 -5.82
C PRO A 92 -1.28 -6.99 -4.70
N MET A 93 -1.69 -8.25 -4.65
CA MET A 93 -1.00 -9.24 -3.81
C MET A 93 0.43 -9.43 -4.30
N ILE A 94 1.37 -9.45 -3.35
CA ILE A 94 2.80 -9.64 -3.58
C ILE A 94 3.24 -10.88 -2.84
N GLU A 95 3.87 -11.83 -3.50
CA GLU A 95 4.36 -13.04 -2.86
C GLU A 95 5.39 -12.71 -1.78
N ILE A 96 5.25 -13.36 -0.64
CA ILE A 96 6.21 -13.25 0.46
C ILE A 96 7.49 -13.99 0.06
N ALA A 97 8.46 -13.20 -0.37
CA ALA A 97 9.80 -13.60 -0.73
C ALA A 97 10.76 -12.47 -0.35
N ARG A 98 12.05 -12.69 -0.49
CA ARG A 98 13.06 -11.66 -0.20
C ARG A 98 12.75 -10.35 -0.95
N GLY A 99 12.69 -9.23 -0.21
CA GLY A 99 12.36 -7.91 -0.73
C GLY A 99 10.85 -7.68 -0.98
N CYS A 100 9.96 -8.50 -0.43
CA CYS A 100 8.51 -8.33 -0.61
C CYS A 100 7.99 -7.00 -0.04
N GLY A 101 8.51 -6.53 1.09
CA GLY A 101 8.19 -5.23 1.67
C GLY A 101 8.50 -4.08 0.70
N ALA A 102 9.70 -4.05 0.15
CA ALA A 102 10.11 -3.06 -0.83
C ALA A 102 9.31 -3.13 -2.14
N ARG A 103 8.94 -4.35 -2.62
CA ARG A 103 8.03 -4.49 -3.77
C ARG A 103 6.65 -3.92 -3.49
N GLY A 104 6.09 -4.20 -2.30
CA GLY A 104 4.81 -3.65 -1.87
C GLY A 104 4.83 -2.13 -1.85
N THR A 105 5.86 -1.56 -1.23
CA THR A 105 6.07 -0.11 -1.15
C THR A 105 6.18 0.52 -2.54
N ARG A 106 7.01 -0.05 -3.43
CA ARG A 106 7.09 0.44 -4.82
C ARG A 106 5.73 0.38 -5.53
N SER A 107 5.02 -0.74 -5.42
CA SER A 107 3.71 -0.92 -6.06
C SER A 107 2.68 0.08 -5.55
N LEU A 108 2.73 0.40 -4.25
CA LEU A 108 1.90 1.45 -3.66
C LEU A 108 2.28 2.82 -4.23
N GLY A 109 3.58 3.15 -4.29
CA GLY A 109 4.08 4.40 -4.87
C GLY A 109 3.70 4.58 -6.33
N GLU A 110 3.79 3.52 -7.17
CA GLU A 110 3.32 3.54 -8.56
C GLU A 110 1.82 3.90 -8.64
N SER A 111 1.00 3.35 -7.72
CA SER A 111 -0.44 3.62 -7.70
C SER A 111 -0.76 5.01 -7.17
N LEU A 112 0.00 5.52 -6.20
CA LEU A 112 -0.12 6.89 -5.70
C LEU A 112 0.28 7.91 -6.77
N GLY A 113 1.39 7.69 -7.47
CA GLY A 113 1.81 8.55 -8.57
C GLY A 113 0.79 8.58 -9.71
N PHE A 114 0.21 7.42 -10.04
CA PHE A 114 -0.88 7.35 -11.00
C PHE A 114 -2.10 8.16 -10.54
N LEU A 115 -2.56 7.97 -9.30
CA LEU A 115 -3.68 8.71 -8.74
C LEU A 115 -3.41 10.21 -8.74
N ARG A 116 -2.21 10.66 -8.34
CA ARG A 116 -1.88 12.09 -8.32
C ARG A 116 -1.98 12.71 -9.72
N ASN A 117 -1.50 12.02 -10.74
CA ASN A 117 -1.65 12.49 -12.13
C ASN A 117 -3.11 12.63 -12.57
N GLU A 118 -4.00 11.74 -12.12
CA GLU A 118 -5.44 11.84 -12.40
C GLU A 118 -6.09 13.00 -11.64
N LEU A 119 -5.69 13.21 -10.36
CA LEU A 119 -6.17 14.34 -9.57
C LEU A 119 -5.65 15.68 -10.10
N ASP A 120 -4.40 15.77 -10.55
CA ASP A 120 -3.85 16.97 -11.21
C ASP A 120 -4.64 17.33 -12.49
N ALA A 121 -5.10 16.32 -13.21
CA ALA A 121 -5.94 16.54 -14.37
C ALA A 121 -7.36 17.02 -13.98
N TRP A 122 -7.90 16.42 -12.94
CA TRP A 122 -9.20 16.87 -12.39
C TRP A 122 -9.13 18.32 -11.88
N GLU A 123 -8.04 18.72 -11.22
CA GLU A 123 -7.80 20.11 -10.80
C GLU A 123 -7.82 21.06 -11.99
N ARG A 124 -7.12 20.71 -13.07
CA ARG A 124 -7.12 21.54 -14.30
C ARG A 124 -8.48 21.65 -14.98
N GLU A 125 -9.28 20.58 -14.95
CA GLU A 125 -10.60 20.53 -15.58
C GLU A 125 -11.69 21.22 -14.73
N SER A 126 -11.64 21.06 -13.41
CA SER A 126 -12.64 21.61 -12.49
C SER A 126 -12.35 23.03 -12.01
N GLY A 127 -11.11 23.50 -12.13
CA GLY A 127 -10.63 24.75 -11.54
C GLY A 127 -10.54 24.72 -10.00
N ARG A 128 -10.67 23.55 -9.40
CA ARG A 128 -10.60 23.33 -7.94
C ARG A 128 -9.26 22.70 -7.56
N THR A 129 -8.90 22.80 -6.29
CA THR A 129 -7.69 22.16 -5.73
C THR A 129 -8.07 20.95 -4.89
N ILE A 130 -7.23 19.90 -4.91
CA ILE A 130 -7.40 18.73 -4.03
C ILE A 130 -6.07 18.29 -3.45
N ARG A 131 -6.06 18.07 -2.14
CA ARG A 131 -4.92 17.51 -1.41
C ARG A 131 -5.32 16.18 -0.77
N LEU A 132 -4.37 15.25 -0.71
CA LEU A 132 -4.51 13.99 -0.01
C LEU A 132 -3.69 14.04 1.27
N VAL A 133 -4.36 13.94 2.40
CA VAL A 133 -3.74 13.89 3.72
C VAL A 133 -3.67 12.45 4.18
N GLY A 134 -2.45 11.95 4.44
CA GLY A 134 -2.24 10.58 4.90
C GLY A 134 -2.99 10.32 6.21
N PHE A 135 -3.82 9.29 6.21
CA PHE A 135 -4.64 8.89 7.36
C PHE A 135 -4.07 7.61 8.01
N SER A 136 -4.05 6.51 7.29
CA SER A 136 -3.51 5.24 7.78
C SER A 136 -2.86 4.41 6.68
N ALA A 137 -2.08 3.42 7.09
CA ALA A 137 -1.57 2.35 6.22
C ALA A 137 -1.91 0.99 6.82
N HIS A 138 -2.31 0.06 5.95
CA HIS A 138 -2.59 -1.32 6.32
C HIS A 138 -1.58 -2.27 5.67
N TYR A 139 -1.09 -3.21 6.47
CA TYR A 139 -0.16 -4.26 6.06
C TYR A 139 -0.88 -5.59 6.21
N ASN A 140 -1.29 -6.18 5.10
CA ASN A 140 -2.05 -7.42 5.06
C ASN A 140 -1.13 -8.61 4.80
N VAL A 141 -0.99 -9.53 5.75
CA VAL A 141 -0.16 -10.75 5.61
C VAL A 141 -1.07 -11.97 5.62
N SER A 142 -0.97 -12.83 4.62
CA SER A 142 -1.81 -14.03 4.51
C SER A 142 -1.65 -14.97 5.73
N PHE A 143 -2.78 -15.51 6.19
CA PHE A 143 -2.85 -16.55 7.22
C PHE A 143 -3.00 -17.90 6.53
N ASP A 144 -1.91 -18.64 6.43
CA ASP A 144 -1.79 -19.87 5.66
C ASP A 144 -1.57 -21.13 6.52
N VAL A 145 -1.93 -21.06 7.80
CA VAL A 145 -1.94 -22.27 8.69
C VAL A 145 -2.93 -23.27 8.13
N PRO A 146 -2.51 -24.53 7.90
CA PRO A 146 -3.39 -25.58 7.41
C PRO A 146 -4.61 -25.80 8.31
N ALA A 147 -5.78 -26.09 7.74
CA ALA A 147 -7.02 -26.23 8.51
C ALA A 147 -6.94 -27.30 9.61
N HIS A 148 -6.22 -28.39 9.37
CA HIS A 148 -6.04 -29.49 10.33
C HIS A 148 -5.09 -29.13 11.49
N GLU A 149 -4.31 -28.05 11.35
CA GLU A 149 -3.44 -27.54 12.40
C GLU A 149 -4.10 -26.41 13.21
N ARG A 150 -5.27 -25.94 12.81
CA ARG A 150 -6.02 -24.90 13.52
C ARG A 150 -6.75 -25.51 14.71
N GLY A 151 -6.72 -24.77 15.83
CA GLY A 151 -7.39 -25.17 17.06
C GLY A 151 -7.69 -23.94 17.92
N PRO A 152 -8.24 -24.12 19.13
CA PRO A 152 -8.61 -23.01 20.03
C PRO A 152 -7.45 -22.04 20.28
N ASN A 153 -6.23 -22.56 20.40
CA ASN A 153 -5.02 -21.76 20.66
C ASN A 153 -4.21 -21.45 19.39
N ARG A 154 -4.74 -21.75 18.20
CA ARG A 154 -4.06 -21.55 16.91
C ARG A 154 -5.01 -21.01 15.84
N SER A 155 -5.89 -20.09 16.24
CA SER A 155 -6.78 -19.38 15.33
C SER A 155 -6.17 -18.06 14.85
N VAL A 156 -6.74 -17.47 13.80
CA VAL A 156 -6.31 -16.16 13.31
C VAL A 156 -6.62 -15.04 14.32
N GLU A 157 -7.66 -15.20 15.11
CA GLU A 157 -8.04 -14.28 16.19
C GLU A 157 -7.02 -14.31 17.33
N GLN A 158 -6.60 -15.49 17.76
CA GLN A 158 -5.56 -15.64 18.78
C GLN A 158 -4.22 -15.10 18.28
N LEU A 159 -3.87 -15.37 17.04
CA LEU A 159 -2.67 -14.81 16.41
C LEU A 159 -2.72 -13.28 16.40
N ALA A 160 -3.84 -12.68 16.00
CA ALA A 160 -3.98 -11.22 15.98
C ALA A 160 -3.83 -10.61 17.37
N PHE A 161 -4.40 -11.24 18.39
CA PHE A 161 -4.29 -10.80 19.79
C PHE A 161 -2.83 -10.87 20.28
N LEU A 162 -2.15 -11.98 20.07
CA LEU A 162 -0.75 -12.15 20.45
C LEU A 162 0.15 -11.13 19.72
N LEU A 163 -0.07 -10.94 18.41
CA LEU A 163 0.68 -9.99 17.59
C LEU A 163 0.48 -8.54 18.03
N THR A 164 -0.63 -8.18 18.67
CA THR A 164 -0.83 -6.83 19.22
C THR A 164 0.21 -6.51 20.31
N HIS A 165 0.66 -7.50 21.06
CA HIS A 165 1.74 -7.34 22.04
C HIS A 165 3.12 -7.32 21.39
N ILE A 166 3.34 -8.16 20.37
CA ILE A 166 4.67 -8.34 19.75
C ILE A 166 5.01 -7.19 18.78
N LEU A 167 4.05 -6.79 17.93
CA LEU A 167 4.29 -5.80 16.87
C LEU A 167 4.25 -4.36 17.35
N ALA A 168 3.61 -4.07 18.50
CA ALA A 168 3.37 -2.70 18.91
C ALA A 168 4.65 -1.86 18.95
N ALA A 169 5.66 -2.25 19.72
CA ALA A 169 6.88 -1.46 19.87
C ALA A 169 7.67 -1.27 18.55
N PRO A 170 7.99 -2.32 17.76
CA PRO A 170 8.73 -2.12 16.52
C PRO A 170 7.94 -1.34 15.46
N VAL A 171 6.62 -1.50 15.37
CA VAL A 171 5.80 -0.74 14.42
C VAL A 171 5.63 0.71 14.85
N MET A 172 5.50 0.99 16.16
CA MET A 172 5.48 2.36 16.67
C MET A 172 6.73 3.13 16.25
N LEU A 173 7.92 2.56 16.39
CA LEU A 173 9.15 3.23 15.98
C LEU A 173 9.27 3.46 14.47
N LEU A 174 8.71 2.59 13.64
CA LEU A 174 8.92 2.65 12.19
C LEU A 174 7.79 3.35 11.44
N ALA A 175 6.56 3.32 11.97
CA ALA A 175 5.36 3.73 11.22
C ALA A 175 4.32 4.50 12.03
N THR A 176 4.70 5.12 13.15
CA THR A 176 3.81 6.02 13.87
C THR A 176 4.47 7.35 14.16
N ASN A 177 3.67 8.38 14.36
CA ASN A 177 4.09 9.72 14.74
C ASN A 177 3.51 10.11 16.10
N ARG A 178 3.89 11.26 16.62
CA ARG A 178 3.44 11.75 17.95
C ARG A 178 1.92 11.98 18.06
N ARG A 179 1.20 12.07 16.94
CA ARG A 179 -0.26 12.23 16.89
C ARG A 179 -0.99 10.91 16.62
N SER A 180 -0.28 9.78 16.65
CA SER A 180 -0.84 8.47 16.37
C SER A 180 -1.94 8.09 17.36
N SER A 181 -2.95 7.39 16.86
CA SER A 181 -3.96 6.74 17.71
C SER A 181 -3.53 5.34 18.17
N GLY A 182 -2.46 4.78 17.60
CA GLY A 182 -1.92 3.46 17.98
C GLY A 182 -1.68 2.52 16.82
N VAL A 183 -1.22 1.33 17.15
CA VAL A 183 -1.03 0.22 16.21
C VAL A 183 -2.19 -0.76 16.37
N GLY A 184 -2.87 -1.08 15.27
CA GLY A 184 -3.98 -2.05 15.25
C GLY A 184 -3.56 -3.39 14.65
N VAL A 185 -4.16 -4.49 15.13
CA VAL A 185 -4.03 -5.81 14.51
C VAL A 185 -5.41 -6.46 14.41
N ARG A 186 -5.84 -6.76 13.19
CA ARG A 186 -7.16 -7.30 12.90
C ARG A 186 -7.07 -8.69 12.24
N PRO A 187 -7.83 -9.68 12.73
CA PRO A 187 -8.03 -10.93 12.00
C PRO A 187 -9.03 -10.73 10.87
N ARG A 188 -8.70 -11.22 9.68
CA ARG A 188 -9.53 -11.10 8.45
C ARG A 188 -9.84 -12.47 7.83
N GLY A 189 -10.05 -13.49 8.64
CA GLY A 189 -10.36 -14.85 8.18
C GLY A 189 -9.18 -15.57 7.51
N ASN A 190 -8.62 -15.02 6.47
CA ASN A 190 -7.48 -15.58 5.74
C ASN A 190 -6.21 -14.72 5.78
N ARG A 191 -6.16 -13.69 6.61
CA ARG A 191 -4.98 -12.82 6.77
C ARG A 191 -4.99 -12.09 8.11
N ILE A 192 -3.82 -11.64 8.48
CA ILE A 192 -3.59 -10.64 9.54
C ILE A 192 -3.46 -9.28 8.86
N GLU A 193 -4.17 -8.30 9.36
CA GLU A 193 -4.08 -6.91 8.94
C GLU A 193 -3.51 -6.07 10.09
N VAL A 194 -2.36 -5.45 9.85
CA VAL A 194 -1.72 -4.53 10.80
C VAL A 194 -1.95 -3.11 10.32
N THR A 195 -2.49 -2.27 11.19
CA THR A 195 -2.78 -0.86 10.91
C THR A 195 -1.80 0.03 11.66
N ALA A 196 -1.24 1.02 10.97
CA ALA A 196 -0.39 2.07 11.53
C ALA A 196 -0.69 3.40 10.83
N ASP A 197 0.02 4.46 11.18
CA ASP A 197 -0.09 5.72 10.45
C ASP A 197 0.48 5.57 9.03
N PHE A 198 -0.07 6.33 8.09
CA PHE A 198 0.59 6.46 6.80
C PHE A 198 1.90 7.26 6.96
N THR A 199 2.98 6.75 6.37
CA THR A 199 4.24 7.48 6.26
C THR A 199 4.62 7.68 4.79
N PRO A 200 4.95 8.92 4.36
CA PRO A 200 5.40 9.19 3.01
C PRO A 200 6.84 8.70 2.75
N ASP A 201 7.59 8.38 3.78
CA ASP A 201 8.94 7.82 3.65
C ASP A 201 8.87 6.36 3.18
N ALA A 202 9.21 6.14 1.92
CA ALA A 202 9.17 4.82 1.30
C ALA A 202 10.15 3.82 1.96
N ALA A 203 11.28 4.28 2.48
CA ALA A 203 12.25 3.41 3.15
C ALA A 203 11.69 2.91 4.49
N LEU A 204 11.07 3.80 5.28
CA LEU A 204 10.40 3.42 6.53
C LEU A 204 9.20 2.51 6.28
N MET A 205 8.42 2.76 5.24
CA MET A 205 7.30 1.88 4.88
C MET A 205 7.78 0.47 4.48
N ALA A 206 8.84 0.36 3.68
CA ALA A 206 9.43 -0.93 3.31
C ALA A 206 10.03 -1.65 4.52
N ALA A 207 10.69 -0.91 5.42
CA ALA A 207 11.22 -1.43 6.67
C ALA A 207 10.09 -1.95 7.57
N THR A 208 8.99 -1.21 7.72
CA THR A 208 7.80 -1.61 8.48
C THR A 208 7.19 -2.88 7.90
N ALA A 209 6.94 -2.92 6.59
CA ALA A 209 6.40 -4.11 5.91
C ALA A 209 7.31 -5.33 6.11
N THR A 210 8.62 -5.14 6.06
CA THR A 210 9.62 -6.21 6.27
C THR A 210 9.58 -6.74 7.70
N VAL A 211 9.53 -5.86 8.71
CA VAL A 211 9.41 -6.26 10.13
C VAL A 211 8.10 -7.01 10.37
N ILE A 212 6.98 -6.48 9.87
CA ILE A 212 5.67 -7.11 10.03
C ILE A 212 5.66 -8.51 9.40
N VAL A 213 6.12 -8.66 8.15
CA VAL A 213 6.17 -9.97 7.48
C VAL A 213 7.06 -10.93 8.27
N GLY A 214 8.27 -10.49 8.65
CA GLY A 214 9.21 -11.33 9.38
C GLY A 214 8.63 -11.85 10.71
N ILE A 215 8.03 -10.96 11.50
CA ILE A 215 7.44 -11.32 12.79
C ILE A 215 6.19 -12.18 12.61
N VAL A 216 5.25 -11.77 11.74
CA VAL A 216 4.00 -12.51 11.52
C VAL A 216 4.29 -13.93 11.03
N ARG A 217 5.22 -14.10 10.09
CA ARG A 217 5.61 -15.41 9.57
C ARG A 217 6.26 -16.31 10.63
N ALA A 218 7.13 -15.74 11.46
CA ALA A 218 7.78 -16.49 12.54
C ALA A 218 6.76 -16.92 13.60
N VAL A 219 5.92 -15.99 14.09
CA VAL A 219 4.91 -16.28 15.12
C VAL A 219 3.84 -17.25 14.60
N MET A 220 3.45 -17.13 13.32
CA MET A 220 2.49 -18.05 12.68
C MET A 220 2.97 -19.51 12.69
N ALA A 221 4.29 -19.74 12.69
CA ALA A 221 4.87 -21.07 12.77
C ALA A 221 4.88 -21.66 14.20
N TRP A 222 4.56 -20.87 15.22
CA TRP A 222 4.53 -21.36 16.59
C TRP A 222 3.40 -22.39 16.81
N PRO A 223 3.58 -23.31 17.74
CA PRO A 223 2.59 -24.35 18.02
C PRO A 223 1.32 -23.81 18.70
N SER A 224 1.42 -22.64 19.36
CA SER A 224 0.35 -21.98 20.10
C SER A 224 0.46 -20.47 19.96
N TYR A 225 -0.66 -19.76 20.06
CA TYR A 225 -0.75 -18.29 20.09
C TYR A 225 -1.26 -17.79 21.46
N ALA A 226 -1.06 -18.57 22.51
CA ALA A 226 -1.38 -18.16 23.87
C ALA A 226 -0.42 -17.06 24.35
N LEU A 227 -0.87 -16.18 25.25
CA LEU A 227 0.01 -15.11 25.79
C LEU A 227 1.23 -15.63 26.55
N SER A 228 1.17 -16.86 27.08
CA SER A 228 2.34 -17.53 27.69
C SER A 228 3.53 -17.67 26.74
N GLU A 229 3.29 -17.66 25.42
CA GLU A 229 4.35 -17.71 24.42
C GLU A 229 5.25 -16.47 24.46
N LEU A 230 4.75 -15.31 24.92
CA LEU A 230 5.58 -14.11 25.11
C LEU A 230 6.75 -14.39 26.06
N ALA A 231 6.48 -15.01 27.20
CA ALA A 231 7.50 -15.37 28.16
C ALA A 231 8.39 -16.52 27.65
N ALA A 232 7.80 -17.54 27.02
CA ALA A 232 8.53 -18.68 26.46
C ALA A 232 9.54 -18.27 25.39
N HIS A 233 9.23 -17.23 24.63
CA HIS A 233 10.10 -16.67 23.58
C HIS A 233 10.86 -15.42 24.02
N ASN A 234 10.84 -15.08 25.31
CA ASN A 234 11.52 -13.91 25.88
C ASN A 234 11.14 -12.59 25.18
N ILE A 235 9.84 -12.41 24.85
CA ILE A 235 9.33 -11.18 24.25
C ILE A 235 8.95 -10.21 25.38
N PRO A 236 9.45 -8.95 25.37
CA PRO A 236 9.09 -7.95 26.36
C PRO A 236 7.59 -7.67 26.36
N ALA A 237 6.93 -7.87 27.48
CA ALA A 237 5.52 -7.59 27.66
C ALA A 237 5.34 -6.53 28.75
N VAL A 238 4.77 -5.39 28.40
CA VAL A 238 4.55 -4.26 29.32
C VAL A 238 3.47 -4.61 30.34
N ARG A 239 3.82 -4.55 31.62
CA ARG A 239 2.88 -4.76 32.71
C ARG A 239 1.90 -3.59 32.76
N GLY A 240 0.61 -3.89 32.74
CA GLY A 240 -0.45 -2.90 32.73
C GLY A 240 -0.87 -2.41 31.35
N MET A 241 -0.22 -2.86 30.27
CA MET A 241 -0.70 -2.64 28.90
C MET A 241 -1.88 -3.58 28.63
N VAL A 242 -3.01 -3.01 28.25
CA VAL A 242 -4.23 -3.77 27.92
C VAL A 242 -4.67 -3.40 26.50
N PRO A 243 -4.56 -4.32 25.54
CA PRO A 243 -5.05 -4.06 24.19
C PRO A 243 -6.54 -3.72 24.17
N ALA A 244 -6.90 -2.62 23.50
CA ALA A 244 -8.29 -2.25 23.31
C ALA A 244 -8.91 -2.98 22.14
N ALA A 245 -10.24 -3.06 22.11
CA ALA A 245 -10.96 -3.43 20.90
C ALA A 245 -10.67 -2.41 19.79
N HIS A 246 -10.37 -2.90 18.57
CA HIS A 246 -10.21 -2.05 17.40
C HIS A 246 -11.53 -1.34 17.08
N SER A 247 -11.47 -0.14 16.49
CA SER A 247 -12.66 0.65 16.09
C SER A 247 -13.66 -0.14 15.24
N SER A 248 -13.17 -1.05 14.40
CA SER A 248 -14.02 -1.97 13.62
C SER A 248 -14.61 -3.14 14.42
N ARG A 249 -14.36 -3.21 15.74
CA ARG A 249 -14.78 -4.30 16.66
C ARG A 249 -14.34 -5.71 16.23
N LYS A 250 -13.37 -5.82 15.32
CA LYS A 250 -12.89 -7.11 14.77
C LYS A 250 -11.40 -7.32 14.97
N GLY A 251 -10.81 -6.70 15.98
CA GLY A 251 -9.38 -6.82 16.25
C GLY A 251 -8.98 -6.05 17.48
N TRP A 252 -7.68 -5.82 17.63
CA TRP A 252 -7.06 -5.30 18.82
C TRP A 252 -6.22 -4.07 18.49
N SER A 253 -6.08 -3.14 19.40
CA SER A 253 -5.26 -1.95 19.26
C SER A 253 -4.38 -1.75 20.47
N ALA A 254 -3.12 -1.41 20.23
CA ALA A 254 -2.19 -0.89 21.21
C ALA A 254 -2.22 0.64 21.14
N ARG A 255 -3.12 1.27 21.89
CA ARG A 255 -3.30 2.73 21.94
C ARG A 255 -2.47 3.35 23.06
N GLY A 256 -2.04 4.60 22.88
CA GLY A 256 -1.20 5.29 23.83
C GLY A 256 -1.74 5.29 25.26
N HIS A 257 -3.03 5.54 25.46
CA HIS A 257 -3.67 5.61 26.77
C HIS A 257 -3.93 4.23 27.45
N TYR A 258 -3.60 3.12 26.79
CA TYR A 258 -3.63 1.78 27.38
C TYR A 258 -2.26 1.33 27.89
N TYR A 259 -1.24 2.16 27.73
CA TYR A 259 0.05 1.97 28.35
C TYR A 259 0.12 2.74 29.68
N PRO A 260 0.96 2.31 30.64
CA PRO A 260 1.20 3.08 31.86
C PRO A 260 1.65 4.53 31.63
N GLN A 261 2.39 4.74 30.53
CA GLN A 261 2.73 6.05 29.97
C GLN A 261 2.50 6.02 28.47
N ASN A 262 2.05 7.15 27.91
CA ASN A 262 1.75 7.23 26.49
C ASN A 262 3.02 7.16 25.63
N PRO A 263 3.24 6.10 24.81
CA PRO A 263 4.45 5.93 24.00
C PRO A 263 4.63 6.99 22.91
N PHE A 264 3.58 7.71 22.53
CA PHE A 264 3.64 8.74 21.48
C PHE A 264 4.09 10.11 22.03
N THR A 265 4.05 10.31 23.35
CA THR A 265 4.47 11.55 24.02
C THR A 265 5.68 11.39 24.94
N THR A 266 6.08 10.16 25.22
CA THR A 266 7.25 9.81 26.01
C THR A 266 8.48 9.71 25.10
N ASP A 267 9.67 10.08 25.59
CA ASP A 267 10.91 9.84 24.85
C ASP A 267 11.08 8.35 24.61
N VAL A 268 11.39 7.98 23.38
CA VAL A 268 11.53 6.58 22.97
C VAL A 268 12.71 5.87 23.67
N ASN A 269 13.61 6.61 24.30
CA ASN A 269 14.77 6.10 25.03
C ASN A 269 14.55 6.04 26.55
N ASP A 270 13.44 6.57 27.08
CA ASP A 270 13.13 6.52 28.50
C ASP A 270 12.67 5.14 28.93
N SER A 271 13.38 4.51 29.88
CA SER A 271 13.10 3.17 30.40
C SER A 271 11.98 3.19 31.45
N VAL A 272 10.79 3.63 31.04
CA VAL A 272 9.64 3.87 31.92
C VAL A 272 8.57 2.79 31.90
N TRP A 273 8.60 1.82 30.99
CA TRP A 273 7.61 0.76 30.90
C TRP A 273 7.99 -0.46 31.73
N PRO A 274 7.25 -0.74 32.82
CA PRO A 274 7.51 -1.90 33.65
C PRO A 274 7.15 -3.18 32.88
N LEU A 275 7.97 -4.22 33.02
CA LEU A 275 7.75 -5.51 32.37
C LEU A 275 7.14 -6.54 33.33
N HIS A 276 6.42 -7.52 32.76
CA HIS A 276 5.90 -8.66 33.53
C HIS A 276 7.03 -9.50 34.15
N GLY A 277 8.16 -9.61 33.50
CA GLY A 277 9.36 -10.32 34.00
C GLY A 277 10.19 -9.54 35.02
N GLY A 278 9.73 -8.33 35.43
CA GLY A 278 10.49 -7.42 36.29
C GLY A 278 11.37 -6.44 35.49
N GLY A 279 11.80 -5.37 36.17
CA GLY A 279 12.53 -4.27 35.52
C GLY A 279 11.65 -3.40 34.67
N SER A 280 12.30 -2.49 33.93
CA SER A 280 11.66 -1.61 32.94
C SER A 280 12.50 -1.52 31.68
N MET A 281 11.86 -1.15 30.56
CA MET A 281 12.51 -0.89 29.28
C MET A 281 11.96 0.39 28.66
N SER A 282 12.73 0.99 27.78
CA SER A 282 12.27 2.02 26.86
C SER A 282 11.56 1.41 25.65
N LEU A 283 10.83 2.24 24.89
CA LEU A 283 10.18 1.79 23.65
C LEU A 283 11.23 1.24 22.66
N ARG A 284 12.37 1.92 22.55
CA ARG A 284 13.47 1.51 21.68
C ARG A 284 14.10 0.20 22.14
N GLU A 285 14.31 0.00 23.43
CA GLU A 285 14.84 -1.25 23.95
C GLU A 285 13.90 -2.43 23.67
N MET A 286 12.60 -2.26 23.91
CA MET A 286 11.58 -3.28 23.60
C MET A 286 11.55 -3.61 22.12
N ALA A 287 11.48 -2.58 21.25
CA ALA A 287 11.47 -2.76 19.81
C ALA A 287 12.75 -3.44 19.30
N GLY A 288 13.91 -3.00 19.81
CA GLY A 288 15.21 -3.59 19.48
C GLY A 288 15.34 -5.03 19.96
N HIS A 289 14.80 -5.35 21.15
CA HIS A 289 14.78 -6.72 21.67
C HIS A 289 13.90 -7.62 20.79
N THR A 290 12.65 -7.22 20.56
CA THR A 290 11.72 -7.95 19.71
C THR A 290 12.30 -8.18 18.31
N THR A 291 12.85 -7.14 17.70
CA THR A 291 13.45 -7.24 16.37
C THR A 291 14.63 -8.22 16.34
N ARG A 292 15.49 -8.25 17.39
CA ARG A 292 16.58 -9.24 17.49
C ARG A 292 16.05 -10.65 17.60
N THR A 293 15.03 -10.89 18.41
CA THR A 293 14.41 -12.21 18.56
C THR A 293 13.94 -12.77 17.23
N PHE A 294 13.37 -11.92 16.36
CA PHE A 294 12.86 -12.33 15.05
C PHE A 294 13.80 -12.04 13.89
N TRP A 295 15.07 -11.68 14.16
CA TRP A 295 15.98 -11.16 13.13
C TRP A 295 16.19 -12.10 11.95
N ASP A 296 16.32 -13.42 12.19
CA ASP A 296 16.51 -14.37 11.11
C ASP A 296 15.33 -14.43 10.15
N SER A 297 14.10 -14.36 10.66
CA SER A 297 12.91 -14.30 9.83
C SER A 297 12.80 -12.95 9.10
N ILE A 298 13.06 -11.84 9.79
CA ILE A 298 13.08 -10.51 9.16
C ILE A 298 14.11 -10.46 8.03
N ARG A 299 15.32 -11.00 8.26
CA ARG A 299 16.40 -11.07 7.27
C ARG A 299 16.05 -11.94 6.07
N ALA A 300 15.30 -13.01 6.27
CA ALA A 300 14.88 -13.91 5.18
C ALA A 300 14.00 -13.19 4.14
N TYR A 301 13.19 -12.22 4.57
CA TYR A 301 12.24 -11.48 3.71
C TYR A 301 12.71 -10.07 3.35
N GLY A 302 13.72 -9.53 4.07
CA GLY A 302 14.19 -8.17 3.89
C GLY A 302 15.12 -7.97 2.69
N ASP A 303 15.07 -6.81 2.10
CA ASP A 303 16.08 -6.28 1.20
C ASP A 303 17.20 -5.57 1.99
N PRO A 304 18.39 -5.36 1.40
CA PRO A 304 19.53 -4.79 2.13
C PRO A 304 19.30 -3.38 2.68
N LEU A 305 18.48 -2.54 2.00
CA LEU A 305 18.18 -1.18 2.46
C LEU A 305 17.26 -1.21 3.68
N SER A 306 16.14 -1.93 3.58
CA SER A 306 15.21 -2.10 4.70
C SER A 306 15.89 -2.69 5.93
N LEU A 307 16.73 -3.72 5.77
CA LEU A 307 17.46 -4.33 6.89
C LEU A 307 18.43 -3.36 7.58
N ARG A 308 19.15 -2.54 6.81
CA ARG A 308 20.02 -1.50 7.36
C ARG A 308 19.26 -0.45 8.13
N LEU A 309 18.12 0.02 7.57
CA LEU A 309 17.28 1.03 8.21
C LEU A 309 16.64 0.49 9.49
N ILE A 310 16.07 -0.71 9.48
CA ILE A 310 15.55 -1.39 10.68
C ILE A 310 16.63 -1.41 11.77
N ALA A 311 17.81 -1.90 11.44
CA ALA A 311 18.92 -1.99 12.40
C ALA A 311 19.36 -0.60 12.90
N ALA A 312 19.33 0.43 12.06
CA ALA A 312 19.71 1.79 12.43
C ALA A 312 18.69 2.43 13.38
N VAL A 313 17.40 2.36 13.06
CA VAL A 313 16.31 2.88 13.91
C VAL A 313 16.27 2.19 15.28
N MET A 314 16.33 0.84 15.28
CA MET A 314 16.30 0.05 16.52
C MET A 314 17.51 0.30 17.43
N ARG A 315 18.62 0.82 16.91
CA ARG A 315 19.84 1.16 17.68
C ARG A 315 20.00 2.66 17.93
N GLY A 316 19.02 3.49 17.57
CA GLY A 316 19.12 4.95 17.69
C GLY A 316 20.16 5.60 16.78
N ARG A 317 20.54 4.94 15.67
CA ARG A 317 21.49 5.49 14.67
C ARG A 317 20.77 6.21 13.52
N ALA A 318 19.48 6.03 13.41
CA ALA A 318 18.57 6.78 12.57
C ALA A 318 17.35 7.16 13.41
N PRO A 319 16.76 8.34 13.21
CA PRO A 319 15.60 8.76 13.98
C PRO A 319 14.36 7.93 13.64
N SER A 320 13.51 7.73 14.64
CA SER A 320 12.12 7.33 14.49
C SER A 320 11.26 8.57 14.18
N LEU A 321 10.10 8.39 13.56
CA LEU A 321 9.13 9.48 13.40
C LEU A 321 8.65 10.04 14.75
N LEU A 322 8.74 9.27 15.83
CA LEU A 322 8.42 9.71 17.19
C LEU A 322 9.46 10.67 17.78
N GLU A 323 10.65 10.74 17.22
CA GLU A 323 11.74 11.64 17.66
C GLU A 323 11.74 12.97 16.89
N LEU A 324 10.95 13.09 15.84
CA LEU A 324 10.83 14.35 15.12
C LEU A 324 9.89 15.30 15.86
N ASP A 325 10.33 16.54 16.05
CA ASP A 325 9.56 17.57 16.77
C ASP A 325 8.29 17.93 16.05
N ASP A 326 8.36 18.07 14.74
CA ASP A 326 7.21 18.30 13.88
C ASP A 326 6.93 17.06 13.02
N ARG A 327 5.66 16.69 12.98
CA ARG A 327 5.17 15.85 11.91
C ARG A 327 5.31 16.64 10.62
N PRO A 328 6.13 16.19 9.66
CA PRO A 328 6.19 16.86 8.37
C PRO A 328 4.78 16.97 7.79
N ASP A 329 4.37 18.18 7.42
CA ASP A 329 3.13 18.39 6.65
C ASP A 329 3.14 17.63 5.32
N ALA A 330 4.31 17.08 4.98
CA ALA A 330 4.55 16.16 3.85
C ALA A 330 3.68 14.92 3.79
N TYR A 331 3.00 14.57 4.87
CA TYR A 331 1.90 13.60 4.81
C TYR A 331 0.75 14.10 3.93
N GLU A 332 0.74 15.36 3.59
CA GLU A 332 -0.38 16.05 3.01
C GLU A 332 -0.45 15.97 1.50
N ASP A 333 0.67 15.86 0.80
CA ASP A 333 0.69 15.85 -0.65
C ASP A 333 1.42 14.61 -1.18
N VAL A 334 0.82 13.48 -0.87
CA VAL A 334 1.30 12.18 -1.32
C VAL A 334 1.27 12.12 -2.84
N GLY A 335 2.34 11.71 -3.43
CA GLY A 335 2.51 11.65 -4.88
C GLY A 335 3.38 12.78 -5.44
N ARG A 336 3.35 13.97 -4.84
CA ARG A 336 4.32 15.02 -5.18
C ARG A 336 5.61 14.91 -4.37
N LEU A 337 5.50 14.42 -3.12
CA LEU A 337 6.61 14.36 -2.18
C LEU A 337 7.25 12.98 -2.03
N CYS A 338 6.60 11.91 -2.54
CA CYS A 338 7.14 10.56 -2.46
C CYS A 338 8.07 10.26 -3.65
N THR A 339 9.37 10.14 -3.40
CA THR A 339 10.38 9.67 -4.37
C THR A 339 10.49 8.13 -4.41
N TRP A 340 9.36 7.45 -4.36
CA TRP A 340 9.27 6.01 -4.16
C TRP A 340 9.87 5.20 -5.30
N ASN A 341 9.73 5.69 -6.53
CA ASN A 341 10.28 5.02 -7.70
C ASN A 341 11.82 5.09 -7.76
N ASP A 342 12.39 6.16 -7.22
CA ASP A 342 13.84 6.36 -7.20
C ASP A 342 14.50 5.43 -6.18
N LEU A 343 13.81 5.16 -5.07
CA LEU A 343 14.32 4.32 -4.00
C LEU A 343 14.31 2.82 -4.35
N PHE A 344 13.27 2.36 -5.04
CA PHE A 344 13.08 0.96 -5.41
C PHE A 344 12.83 0.80 -6.92
N PRO A 345 13.82 1.09 -7.78
CA PRO A 345 13.62 1.00 -9.23
C PRO A 345 13.30 -0.43 -9.66
N ILE A 346 12.37 -0.57 -10.61
CA ILE A 346 11.89 -1.86 -11.10
C ILE A 346 13.00 -2.73 -11.71
N THR A 347 14.08 -2.11 -12.19
CA THR A 347 15.26 -2.80 -12.72
C THR A 347 16.01 -3.58 -11.65
N LEU A 348 16.05 -3.08 -10.41
CA LEU A 348 16.69 -3.72 -9.27
C LEU A 348 15.72 -4.60 -8.47
N LEU A 349 14.44 -4.26 -8.49
CA LEU A 349 13.39 -4.95 -7.76
C LEU A 349 12.21 -5.26 -8.70
N PRO A 350 12.31 -6.28 -9.55
CA PRO A 350 11.28 -6.60 -10.54
C PRO A 350 9.95 -6.96 -9.88
N ARG A 351 8.87 -6.79 -10.66
CA ARG A 351 7.52 -7.14 -10.21
C ARG A 351 7.43 -8.61 -9.82
N SER A 352 6.69 -8.88 -8.76
CA SER A 352 6.37 -10.24 -8.34
C SER A 352 5.53 -10.96 -9.41
N ARG A 353 5.44 -12.28 -9.29
CA ARG A 353 4.66 -13.07 -10.27
C ARG A 353 3.18 -12.72 -10.25
N TYR A 354 2.60 -12.50 -9.07
CA TYR A 354 1.20 -12.07 -8.95
C TYR A 354 0.97 -10.68 -9.53
N GLU A 355 1.88 -9.72 -9.30
CA GLU A 355 1.80 -8.40 -9.96
C GLU A 355 1.82 -8.52 -11.48
N ARG A 356 2.65 -9.41 -12.04
CA ARG A 356 2.74 -9.65 -13.49
C ARG A 356 1.45 -10.25 -14.04
N VAL A 357 0.87 -11.26 -13.36
CA VAL A 357 -0.42 -11.85 -13.74
C VAL A 357 -1.53 -10.79 -13.75
N LEU A 358 -1.64 -9.98 -12.70
CA LEU A 358 -2.65 -8.92 -12.62
C LEU A 358 -2.42 -7.83 -13.67
N SER A 359 -1.17 -7.40 -13.88
CA SER A 359 -0.84 -6.43 -14.92
C SER A 359 -1.24 -6.91 -16.31
N ASN A 360 -0.91 -8.15 -16.66
CA ASN A 360 -1.32 -8.76 -17.96
C ASN A 360 -2.83 -8.85 -18.09
N THR A 361 -3.52 -9.17 -16.98
CA THR A 361 -4.98 -9.24 -16.94
C THR A 361 -5.63 -7.88 -17.19
N ILE A 362 -5.19 -6.85 -16.47
CA ILE A 362 -5.77 -5.49 -16.53
C ILE A 362 -5.50 -4.86 -17.90
N ARG A 363 -4.32 -5.11 -18.48
CA ARG A 363 -3.97 -4.68 -19.84
C ARG A 363 -4.67 -5.47 -20.94
N GLY A 364 -5.42 -6.52 -20.59
CA GLY A 364 -6.18 -7.34 -21.54
C GLY A 364 -5.31 -8.18 -22.46
N HIS A 365 -4.09 -8.51 -22.04
CA HIS A 365 -3.18 -9.35 -22.83
C HIS A 365 -3.75 -10.77 -22.92
N ARG A 366 -3.91 -11.29 -24.17
CA ARG A 366 -4.42 -12.65 -24.39
C ARG A 366 -3.44 -13.69 -23.87
N VAL A 367 -3.97 -14.78 -23.35
CA VAL A 367 -3.18 -15.91 -22.84
C VAL A 367 -3.62 -17.20 -23.53
N ARG A 368 -2.68 -18.10 -23.79
CA ARG A 368 -2.97 -19.44 -24.33
C ARG A 368 -3.03 -20.44 -23.19
N ILE A 369 -4.17 -21.10 -23.02
CA ILE A 369 -4.40 -22.12 -21.98
C ILE A 369 -4.93 -23.38 -22.67
N ALA A 370 -4.28 -24.51 -22.45
CA ALA A 370 -4.63 -25.80 -23.06
C ALA A 370 -4.88 -25.69 -24.59
N GLY A 371 -3.97 -25.00 -25.28
CA GLY A 371 -4.05 -24.82 -26.73
C GLY A 371 -4.99 -23.73 -27.23
N ALA A 372 -5.93 -23.23 -26.43
CA ALA A 372 -6.92 -22.22 -26.80
C ALA A 372 -6.55 -20.83 -26.34
N TRP A 373 -6.89 -19.79 -27.13
CA TRP A 373 -6.73 -18.40 -26.78
C TRP A 373 -7.84 -17.91 -25.87
N HIS A 374 -7.45 -17.16 -24.82
CA HIS A 374 -8.36 -16.55 -23.87
C HIS A 374 -8.03 -15.06 -23.71
N LYS A 375 -9.08 -14.24 -23.68
CA LYS A 375 -8.98 -12.80 -23.39
C LYS A 375 -9.36 -12.57 -21.93
N PRO A 376 -8.53 -11.92 -21.10
CA PRO A 376 -8.94 -11.45 -19.80
C PRO A 376 -10.07 -10.43 -19.92
N ILE A 377 -11.10 -10.57 -19.08
CA ILE A 377 -12.28 -9.70 -19.06
C ILE A 377 -12.55 -9.10 -17.68
N GLY A 378 -11.76 -9.48 -16.66
CA GLY A 378 -11.89 -8.94 -15.32
C GLY A 378 -11.05 -9.68 -14.31
N VAL A 379 -11.09 -9.14 -13.10
CA VAL A 379 -10.50 -9.73 -11.89
C VAL A 379 -11.62 -9.91 -10.87
N ARG A 380 -11.63 -11.01 -10.16
CA ARG A 380 -12.57 -11.29 -9.09
C ARG A 380 -11.84 -11.28 -7.75
N GLY A 381 -12.15 -10.27 -6.92
CA GLY A 381 -11.42 -10.01 -5.70
C GLY A 381 -9.94 -9.70 -5.99
N TRP A 382 -9.04 -10.30 -5.23
CA TRP A 382 -7.59 -10.19 -5.40
C TRP A 382 -6.94 -11.46 -5.95
N THR A 383 -7.70 -12.56 -6.05
CA THR A 383 -7.16 -13.91 -6.17
C THR A 383 -7.51 -14.62 -7.46
N HIS A 384 -8.43 -14.08 -8.28
CA HIS A 384 -8.90 -14.78 -9.47
C HIS A 384 -8.97 -13.88 -10.70
N VAL A 385 -8.56 -14.43 -11.82
CA VAL A 385 -8.70 -13.84 -13.16
C VAL A 385 -9.94 -14.40 -13.83
N VAL A 386 -10.73 -13.54 -14.45
CA VAL A 386 -11.87 -13.92 -15.28
C VAL A 386 -11.46 -13.85 -16.74
N LEU A 387 -11.55 -14.97 -17.42
CA LEU A 387 -11.13 -15.17 -18.81
C LEU A 387 -12.33 -15.49 -19.69
N ARG A 388 -12.30 -15.06 -20.95
CA ARG A 388 -13.24 -15.48 -22.00
C ARG A 388 -12.46 -16.22 -23.08
N ARG A 389 -12.82 -17.47 -23.37
CA ARG A 389 -12.25 -18.23 -24.49
C ARG A 389 -12.70 -17.58 -25.80
N GLU A 390 -11.75 -17.36 -26.73
CA GLU A 390 -12.06 -16.64 -27.97
C GLU A 390 -12.88 -17.49 -28.96
N ALA A 391 -12.70 -18.79 -28.94
CA ALA A 391 -13.37 -19.70 -29.90
C ALA A 391 -14.89 -19.78 -29.71
N ASP A 392 -15.39 -19.78 -28.49
CA ASP A 392 -16.81 -20.03 -28.16
C ASP A 392 -17.39 -19.05 -27.14
N GLY A 393 -16.60 -18.07 -26.70
CA GLY A 393 -17.03 -17.07 -25.71
C GLY A 393 -17.16 -17.60 -24.28
N ALA A 394 -16.85 -18.88 -24.02
CA ALA A 394 -16.99 -19.49 -22.69
C ALA A 394 -16.17 -18.75 -21.62
N ARG A 395 -16.84 -18.41 -20.50
CA ARG A 395 -16.19 -17.76 -19.36
C ARG A 395 -15.52 -18.80 -18.47
N ARG A 396 -14.32 -18.47 -18.01
CA ARG A 396 -13.55 -19.27 -17.07
C ARG A 396 -12.99 -18.38 -15.97
N VAL A 397 -13.03 -18.87 -14.73
CA VAL A 397 -12.38 -18.23 -13.58
C VAL A 397 -11.18 -19.08 -13.20
N ARG A 398 -10.03 -18.46 -13.03
CA ARG A 398 -8.76 -19.10 -12.63
C ARG A 398 -8.15 -18.36 -11.47
N SER A 399 -7.59 -19.10 -10.51
CA SER A 399 -6.80 -18.48 -9.44
C SER A 399 -5.52 -17.83 -10.00
N LEU A 400 -4.91 -16.90 -9.26
CA LEU A 400 -3.59 -16.38 -9.64
C LEU A 400 -2.56 -17.52 -9.68
N ASP A 401 -2.63 -18.47 -8.75
CA ASP A 401 -1.74 -19.64 -8.74
C ASP A 401 -1.86 -20.50 -10.00
N ASP A 402 -3.09 -20.74 -10.47
CA ASP A 402 -3.32 -21.45 -11.74
C ASP A 402 -2.71 -20.69 -12.93
N MET A 403 -2.67 -19.36 -12.85
CA MET A 403 -2.12 -18.54 -13.94
C MET A 403 -0.59 -18.49 -13.95
N LEU A 404 0.08 -18.80 -12.84
CA LEU A 404 1.54 -18.76 -12.75
C LEU A 404 2.22 -19.71 -13.73
N VAL A 405 1.62 -20.87 -14.03
CA VAL A 405 2.18 -21.83 -14.99
C VAL A 405 2.19 -21.31 -16.44
N HIS A 406 1.40 -20.29 -16.71
CA HIS A 406 1.29 -19.67 -18.04
C HIS A 406 2.08 -18.36 -18.14
N LEU A 407 2.62 -17.84 -17.03
CA LEU A 407 3.09 -16.46 -16.92
C LEU A 407 4.23 -16.13 -17.90
N ASP A 408 5.26 -16.97 -18.00
CA ASP A 408 6.40 -16.69 -18.87
C ASP A 408 6.03 -16.69 -20.36
N ALA A 409 5.12 -17.56 -20.77
CA ALA A 409 4.58 -17.57 -22.12
C ALA A 409 3.67 -16.35 -22.37
N TRP A 410 2.93 -15.96 -21.36
CA TRP A 410 2.05 -14.80 -21.40
C TRP A 410 2.83 -13.50 -21.57
N ASP A 411 3.89 -13.30 -20.77
CA ASP A 411 4.76 -12.11 -20.86
C ASP A 411 5.42 -12.01 -22.24
N ARG A 412 6.02 -13.10 -22.75
CA ARG A 412 6.61 -13.10 -24.11
C ARG A 412 5.60 -12.73 -25.19
N SER A 413 4.34 -13.10 -25.05
CA SER A 413 3.28 -12.73 -25.99
C SER A 413 2.86 -11.27 -25.87
N ALA A 414 2.94 -10.70 -24.67
CA ALA A 414 2.67 -9.30 -24.40
C ALA A 414 3.76 -8.40 -24.97
N ASP A 415 5.03 -8.75 -24.76
CA ASP A 415 6.20 -7.98 -25.22
C ASP A 415 6.27 -7.89 -26.74
N ARG A 416 6.01 -8.99 -27.46
CA ARG A 416 5.97 -8.98 -28.95
C ARG A 416 4.96 -7.99 -29.50
N ARG A 417 3.79 -7.86 -28.90
CA ARG A 417 2.76 -6.90 -29.34
C ARG A 417 3.13 -5.44 -29.08
N VAL A 418 3.87 -5.19 -28.01
CA VAL A 418 4.37 -3.84 -27.72
C VAL A 418 5.42 -3.46 -28.76
N ALA A 419 6.31 -4.38 -29.13
CA ALA A 419 7.29 -4.20 -30.20
C ALA A 419 6.61 -3.96 -31.54
N ASP A 420 5.64 -4.80 -31.94
CA ASP A 420 4.89 -4.67 -33.20
C ASP A 420 4.16 -3.32 -33.31
N ARG A 421 3.54 -2.84 -32.20
CA ARG A 421 2.87 -1.54 -32.17
C ARG A 421 3.86 -0.36 -32.28
N ARG A 422 5.06 -0.50 -31.73
CA ARG A 422 6.11 0.53 -31.86
C ARG A 422 6.63 0.59 -33.31
N THR A 423 6.82 -0.57 -33.95
CA THR A 423 7.26 -0.65 -35.34
C THR A 423 6.20 -0.08 -36.29
N GLN A 424 4.92 -0.35 -36.05
CA GLN A 424 3.83 0.23 -36.84
C GLN A 424 3.63 1.74 -36.66
N ARG A 425 4.04 2.31 -35.54
CA ARG A 425 4.01 3.77 -35.31
C ARG A 425 5.24 4.51 -35.86
N VAL A 426 6.28 3.81 -36.26
CA VAL A 426 7.53 4.36 -36.79
C VAL A 426 7.59 4.32 -38.33
N VAL A 427 6.54 3.86 -39.01
CA VAL A 427 6.43 4.08 -40.47
C VAL A 427 5.86 5.50 -40.67
N PRO A 428 6.68 6.52 -40.96
CA PRO A 428 6.15 7.82 -41.32
C PRO A 428 5.57 7.70 -42.73
N ASP A 429 4.48 8.41 -42.98
CA ASP A 429 4.00 8.79 -44.30
C ASP A 429 5.14 9.40 -45.18
N ALA A 430 6.03 8.55 -45.69
CA ALA A 430 7.06 8.95 -46.62
C ALA A 430 6.55 8.90 -48.09
N GLU A 431 5.36 8.38 -48.34
CA GLU A 431 4.80 8.26 -49.70
C GLU A 431 3.77 9.32 -50.08
N GLN A 432 3.38 10.23 -49.17
CA GLN A 432 2.46 11.34 -49.55
C GLN A 432 3.15 12.71 -49.79
N ARG A 433 4.46 12.80 -49.74
CA ARG A 433 5.18 14.09 -50.00
C ARG A 433 5.88 14.17 -51.35
N THR A 434 5.61 13.28 -52.29
CA THR A 434 6.24 13.35 -53.64
C THR A 434 5.33 13.84 -54.75
N SER A 435 4.07 14.23 -54.48
CA SER A 435 3.18 14.71 -55.54
C SER A 435 2.86 16.22 -55.54
N GLU A 436 3.38 17.01 -54.59
CA GLU A 436 3.11 18.47 -54.55
C GLU A 436 4.38 19.35 -54.56
N ARG A 437 5.38 18.97 -55.34
CA ARG A 437 6.50 19.89 -55.66
C ARG A 437 6.78 19.89 -57.18
N ARG A 438 5.90 20.52 -57.92
CA ARG A 438 6.19 21.14 -59.22
C ARG A 438 5.27 22.32 -59.34
N THR A 439 5.75 23.51 -59.01
CA THR A 439 5.60 24.83 -59.65
C THR A 439 5.90 25.91 -58.60
N SER A 440 7.00 26.51 -58.75
CA SER A 440 7.26 27.93 -58.93
C SER A 440 8.72 28.21 -58.56
N ASP A 441 9.40 28.60 -59.60
CA ASP A 441 10.72 29.23 -59.55
C ASP A 441 10.66 30.57 -58.85
N ASP A 442 11.76 30.89 -58.35
CA ASP A 442 12.47 32.17 -58.39
C ASP A 442 12.74 32.86 -57.04
N ASP A 443 14.01 33.11 -56.96
CA ASP A 443 14.76 34.24 -56.37
C ASP A 443 15.00 34.34 -54.85
N THR A 444 16.29 34.49 -54.68
CA THR A 444 17.18 35.34 -53.86
C THR A 444 17.88 34.65 -52.66
N LEU A 445 19.18 34.58 -52.93
CA LEU A 445 20.34 34.57 -52.01
C LEU A 445 20.18 35.59 -50.86
N GLU A 446 20.51 35.21 -49.62
CA GLU A 446 21.63 35.84 -48.94
C GLU A 446 21.99 35.17 -47.62
N ARG A 447 23.26 35.10 -47.38
CA ARG A 447 24.06 34.60 -46.26
C ARG A 447 23.64 35.19 -44.89
N ARG A 448 23.78 34.44 -43.83
CA ARG A 448 24.66 34.83 -42.69
C ARG A 448 24.99 33.66 -41.77
N ARG A 449 26.25 33.69 -41.37
CA ARG A 449 26.99 32.80 -40.47
C ARG A 449 26.69 33.10 -38.99
N ASP A 450 26.95 32.07 -38.20
CA ASP A 450 27.50 32.05 -36.84
C ASP A 450 26.95 32.99 -35.76
N SER A 451 26.51 32.37 -34.64
CA SER A 451 27.09 32.71 -33.34
C SER A 451 26.62 31.80 -32.24
N ASP A 452 27.57 31.15 -31.59
CA ASP A 452 27.52 30.55 -30.27
C ASP A 452 27.00 31.55 -29.25
N VAL A 453 26.05 31.13 -28.36
CA VAL A 453 25.76 31.85 -27.13
C VAL A 453 25.80 30.88 -25.95
N ALA A 454 26.89 30.99 -25.22
CA ALA A 454 27.05 30.43 -23.90
C ALA A 454 26.17 31.18 -22.87
N ILE A 455 25.49 30.43 -22.00
CA ILE A 455 24.72 31.00 -20.90
C ILE A 455 25.64 31.08 -19.67
N PRO A 456 25.81 32.24 -19.02
CA PRO A 456 26.63 32.37 -17.82
C PRO A 456 25.87 31.99 -16.55
N ILE A 457 26.54 31.21 -15.70
CA ILE A 457 26.17 30.95 -14.34
C ILE A 457 26.62 32.11 -13.47
N SER A 458 25.71 32.76 -12.76
CA SER A 458 26.04 33.77 -11.73
C SER A 458 25.84 33.23 -10.33
N PRO A 459 26.73 33.57 -9.39
CA PRO A 459 26.69 33.03 -8.01
C PRO A 459 25.70 33.79 -7.12
N VAL A 460 25.08 33.04 -6.20
CA VAL A 460 24.21 33.55 -5.14
C VAL A 460 25.07 34.24 -4.08
N ARG A 461 24.74 35.48 -3.77
CA ARG A 461 25.28 36.21 -2.62
C ARG A 461 24.46 35.92 -1.37
N GLU A 462 25.15 35.54 -0.31
CA GLU A 462 24.71 35.68 1.08
C GLU A 462 24.57 37.15 1.41
N ASP A 463 23.48 37.51 2.10
CA ASP A 463 23.37 38.57 3.10
C ASP A 463 21.88 38.72 3.45
N VAL A 464 21.46 38.27 4.65
CA VAL A 464 20.26 38.76 5.32
C VAL A 464 20.54 38.88 6.81
N ASP A 465 20.44 40.11 7.25
CA ASP A 465 20.58 40.66 8.57
C ASP A 465 19.42 40.19 9.52
N PRO A 466 19.67 39.88 10.81
CA PRO A 466 18.65 39.51 11.76
C PRO A 466 18.13 40.69 12.56
N GLY A 467 16.89 41.04 12.36
CA GLY A 467 16.25 42.03 13.25
C GLY A 467 14.88 42.48 12.78
N THR A 468 13.83 41.86 13.24
CA THR A 468 12.67 42.56 13.86
C THR A 468 11.62 41.54 14.34
N LEU A 469 11.48 41.47 15.65
CA LEU A 469 10.34 40.88 16.34
C LEU A 469 9.10 41.76 16.11
N ALA A 470 8.00 41.16 15.62
CA ALA A 470 6.68 41.72 15.76
C ALA A 470 5.71 40.59 16.21
N THR A 471 5.28 40.75 17.43
CA THR A 471 4.24 40.01 18.13
C THR A 471 2.88 40.18 17.46
N ALA A 472 2.15 39.11 17.20
CA ALA A 472 0.71 39.13 16.96
C ALA A 472 0.01 37.95 17.68
N PRO A 473 -1.26 38.09 18.06
CA PRO A 473 -1.82 37.49 19.26
C PRO A 473 -2.35 36.08 19.07
N ARG A 474 -2.26 35.28 20.14
CA ARG A 474 -2.93 33.98 20.32
C ARG A 474 -4.43 34.15 20.15
N ARG A 475 -5.02 33.32 19.30
CA ARG A 475 -6.46 32.97 19.32
C ARG A 475 -6.63 31.52 19.71
N ALA A 476 -7.57 31.37 20.61
CA ALA A 476 -7.93 30.18 21.35
C ALA A 476 -8.61 29.09 20.52
N ASP A 477 -8.37 27.85 20.97
CA ASP A 477 -9.27 26.72 21.07
C ASP A 477 -10.39 26.54 20.05
N SER A 478 -10.21 25.55 19.19
CA SER A 478 -11.34 24.82 18.61
C SER A 478 -11.21 23.35 18.97
N VAL A 479 -11.95 22.96 19.99
CA VAL A 479 -12.20 21.57 20.40
C VAL A 479 -13.02 20.90 19.30
N MET A 480 -12.45 19.89 18.64
CA MET A 480 -13.18 19.05 17.72
C MET A 480 -13.89 17.93 18.51
N VAL A 481 -15.19 18.08 18.68
CA VAL A 481 -16.08 17.07 19.27
C VAL A 481 -16.26 15.95 18.23
N ILE A 482 -15.72 14.77 18.50
CA ILE A 482 -16.05 13.56 17.76
C ILE A 482 -17.35 13.02 18.32
N VAL A 483 -18.43 13.16 17.54
CA VAL A 483 -19.70 12.48 17.82
C VAL A 483 -19.57 11.01 17.39
N THR A 484 -19.55 10.11 18.35
CA THR A 484 -19.74 8.67 18.15
C THR A 484 -21.23 8.37 17.93
N ARG A 485 -21.55 7.75 16.86
CA ARG A 485 -22.74 6.90 16.69
C ARG A 485 -22.35 5.50 16.21
#